data_a5934ea83685c8621196fd6c3dc6871f
#
_entry.id   a5934ea83685c8621196fd6c3dc6871f
#
_cell.length_a   1.000
_cell.length_b   1.000
_cell.length_c   1.000
_cell.angle_alpha   90.00
_cell.angle_beta   90.00
_cell.angle_gamma   90.00
#
_symmetry.space_group_name_H-M   'P 1'
#
loop_
_entity.id
_entity.type
_entity.pdbx_description
1 polymer ?
#
loop_
_entity_poly.entity_id
_entity_poly.type
_entity_poly.pdbx_seq_one_letter_code
_entity_poly.pdbx_strand_id
1 'polypeptide(L)'
;KTSEAFVVSTGIMISLDDPSIDALTVIRRVNRGATNLNVVAQVNDISRKFYKRVISLEEAFSQLKHLDKTQYPWWLKDICTIFVVASFAGMYGGNGYDMLATAIVGIFLAAWLHAGKKIGLNSLIKDLTASVVISVMASVMVHIGVGMHIDRIIIGAIMVLVPGAAITNAIRDTLHGDYTSGNANILQAFAEAAMIALGVYVGLLLL
;
A
#
# COMPACT_ATOMS: atom_id res chain seq x y z
N LYS A 1 7.45 -36.67 -9.10
CA LYS A 1 7.62 -35.57 -8.12
C LYS A 1 6.74 -34.41 -8.55
N THR A 2 5.70 -34.16 -7.79
CA THR A 2 4.79 -33.01 -8.02
C THR A 2 4.90 -32.07 -6.84
N SER A 3 4.92 -30.78 -7.13
CA SER A 3 4.85 -29.74 -6.11
C SER A 3 3.68 -28.82 -6.44
N GLU A 4 2.82 -28.63 -5.48
CA GLU A 4 1.69 -27.70 -5.60
C GLU A 4 1.85 -26.57 -4.60
N ALA A 5 1.60 -25.35 -5.04
CA ALA A 5 1.64 -24.19 -4.19
C ALA A 5 0.28 -23.47 -4.23
N PHE A 6 -0.35 -23.36 -3.09
CA PHE A 6 -1.57 -22.58 -2.91
C PHE A 6 -1.24 -21.31 -2.13
N VAL A 7 -1.41 -20.17 -2.78
CA VAL A 7 -1.05 -18.86 -2.23
C VAL A 7 -2.31 -18.04 -2.04
N VAL A 8 -2.56 -17.63 -0.80
CA VAL A 8 -3.65 -16.71 -0.45
C VAL A 8 -3.07 -15.43 0.16
N SER A 9 -3.86 -14.39 0.23
CA SER A 9 -3.42 -13.08 0.73
C SER A 9 -2.80 -13.08 2.14
N THR A 10 -3.05 -14.12 2.94
CA THR A 10 -2.61 -14.24 4.34
C THR A 10 -1.73 -15.45 4.63
N GLY A 11 -1.48 -16.31 3.62
CA GLY A 11 -0.72 -17.53 3.83
C GLY A 11 -0.26 -18.20 2.55
N ILE A 12 0.72 -19.07 2.70
CA ILE A 12 1.25 -19.92 1.65
C ILE A 12 1.19 -21.35 2.14
N MET A 13 0.61 -22.24 1.33
CA MET A 13 0.63 -23.68 1.52
C MET A 13 1.40 -24.30 0.36
N ILE A 14 2.41 -25.09 0.67
CA ILE A 14 3.20 -25.81 -0.34
C ILE A 14 3.13 -27.28 0.01
N SER A 15 2.69 -28.11 -0.94
CA SER A 15 2.71 -29.57 -0.83
C SER A 15 3.71 -30.14 -1.82
N LEU A 16 4.55 -31.04 -1.33
CA LEU A 16 5.51 -31.80 -2.12
C LEU A 16 5.10 -33.27 -2.03
N ASP A 17 4.76 -33.84 -3.17
CA ASP A 17 4.51 -35.28 -3.32
C ASP A 17 5.69 -35.93 -4.08
N ASP A 18 6.41 -36.80 -3.38
CA ASP A 18 7.56 -37.53 -3.92
C ASP A 18 7.42 -39.02 -3.53
N PRO A 19 7.40 -39.95 -4.48
CA PRO A 19 7.28 -41.40 -4.20
C PRO A 19 8.33 -41.94 -3.24
N SER A 20 9.43 -41.22 -3.02
CA SER A 20 10.54 -41.62 -2.16
C SER A 20 10.44 -41.06 -0.72
N ILE A 21 9.49 -40.17 -0.46
CA ILE A 21 9.34 -39.46 0.83
C ILE A 21 7.85 -39.31 1.11
N ASP A 22 7.42 -39.43 2.37
CA ASP A 22 6.04 -39.12 2.74
C ASP A 22 5.66 -37.70 2.30
N ALA A 23 4.39 -37.51 1.88
CA ALA A 23 3.91 -36.22 1.41
C ALA A 23 4.15 -35.12 2.46
N LEU A 24 4.96 -34.11 2.09
CA LEU A 24 5.32 -33.01 2.97
C LEU A 24 4.48 -31.77 2.62
N THR A 25 3.67 -31.32 3.57
CA THR A 25 2.93 -30.07 3.42
C THR A 25 3.44 -29.03 4.42
N VAL A 26 3.84 -27.88 3.93
CA VAL A 26 4.30 -26.75 4.73
C VAL A 26 3.30 -25.59 4.60
N ILE A 27 2.82 -25.11 5.74
CA ILE A 27 1.93 -23.94 5.82
C ILE A 27 2.69 -22.81 6.51
N ARG A 28 2.69 -21.62 5.89
CA ARG A 28 3.27 -20.42 6.46
C ARG A 28 2.29 -19.26 6.40
N ARG A 29 2.06 -18.63 7.54
CA ARG A 29 1.30 -17.37 7.58
C ARG A 29 2.17 -16.23 7.06
N VAL A 30 1.60 -15.42 6.19
CA VAL A 30 2.24 -14.21 5.66
C VAL A 30 1.55 -12.99 6.28
N ASN A 31 2.32 -12.19 7.00
CA ASN A 31 1.81 -10.92 7.49
C ASN A 31 1.83 -9.91 6.34
N ARG A 32 0.72 -9.24 6.11
CA ARG A 32 0.65 -8.16 5.11
C ARG A 32 1.59 -7.03 5.52
N GLY A 33 2.44 -6.62 4.60
CA GLY A 33 3.34 -5.48 4.72
C GLY A 33 3.32 -4.66 3.46
N ALA A 34 4.00 -3.52 3.47
CA ALA A 34 4.19 -2.74 2.25
C ALA A 34 4.97 -3.56 1.21
N THR A 35 4.52 -3.56 -0.03
CA THR A 35 5.19 -4.27 -1.13
C THR A 35 6.52 -3.60 -1.44
N ASN A 36 7.60 -4.36 -1.39
CA ASN A 36 8.92 -3.90 -1.83
C ASN A 36 9.20 -4.44 -3.25
N LEU A 37 8.96 -3.62 -4.26
CA LEU A 37 9.11 -4.01 -5.67
C LEU A 37 10.57 -4.36 -6.02
N ASN A 38 11.57 -3.80 -5.33
CA ASN A 38 12.97 -4.16 -5.53
C ASN A 38 13.22 -5.61 -5.11
N VAL A 39 12.71 -6.02 -3.96
CA VAL A 39 12.79 -7.42 -3.51
C VAL A 39 12.06 -8.35 -4.48
N VAL A 40 10.88 -7.96 -4.97
CA VAL A 40 10.13 -8.75 -5.96
C VAL A 40 10.94 -8.93 -7.25
N ALA A 41 11.59 -7.86 -7.74
CA ALA A 41 12.42 -7.93 -8.95
C ALA A 41 13.63 -8.86 -8.75
N GLN A 42 14.32 -8.76 -7.61
CA GLN A 42 15.46 -9.63 -7.28
C GLN A 42 15.05 -11.12 -7.20
N VAL A 43 13.93 -11.41 -6.50
CA VAL A 43 13.42 -12.78 -6.38
C VAL A 43 13.04 -13.36 -7.76
N ASN A 44 12.40 -12.56 -8.61
CA ASN A 44 12.06 -12.97 -9.98
C ASN A 44 13.31 -13.25 -10.82
N ASP A 45 14.36 -12.43 -10.69
CA ASP A 45 15.62 -12.66 -11.41
C ASP A 45 16.30 -13.95 -10.95
N ILE A 46 16.39 -14.20 -9.65
CA ILE A 46 16.91 -15.44 -9.08
C ILE A 46 16.10 -16.65 -9.56
N SER A 47 14.78 -16.57 -9.52
CA SER A 47 13.88 -17.63 -9.99
C SER A 47 14.11 -17.96 -11.48
N ARG A 48 14.24 -16.94 -12.33
CA ARG A 48 14.50 -17.12 -13.76
C ARG A 48 15.87 -17.73 -14.03
N LYS A 49 16.91 -17.31 -13.30
CA LYS A 49 18.27 -17.87 -13.40
C LYS A 49 18.29 -19.34 -13.00
N PHE A 50 17.60 -19.68 -11.91
CA PHE A 50 17.46 -21.06 -11.45
C PHE A 50 16.70 -21.92 -12.46
N TYR A 51 15.56 -21.43 -12.96
CA TYR A 51 14.78 -22.14 -13.98
C TYR A 51 15.59 -22.42 -15.25
N LYS A 52 16.42 -21.46 -15.69
CA LYS A 52 17.33 -21.61 -16.83
C LYS A 52 18.58 -22.42 -16.51
N ARG A 53 18.73 -22.97 -15.30
CA ARG A 53 19.90 -23.71 -14.82
C ARG A 53 21.22 -22.94 -14.91
N VAL A 54 21.16 -21.61 -14.81
CA VAL A 54 22.35 -20.72 -14.79
C VAL A 54 23.00 -20.74 -13.42
N ILE A 55 22.22 -20.95 -12.37
CA ILE A 55 22.67 -21.03 -10.96
C ILE A 55 22.21 -22.34 -10.33
N SER A 56 22.99 -22.85 -9.37
CA SER A 56 22.66 -24.04 -8.59
C SER A 56 21.56 -23.75 -7.56
N LEU A 57 21.01 -24.80 -6.96
CA LEU A 57 20.02 -24.67 -5.88
C LEU A 57 20.63 -23.96 -4.67
N GLU A 58 21.87 -24.30 -4.31
CA GLU A 58 22.61 -23.72 -3.19
C GLU A 58 22.86 -22.23 -3.41
N GLU A 59 23.25 -21.85 -4.63
CA GLU A 59 23.45 -20.46 -5.01
C GLU A 59 22.15 -19.66 -4.98
N ALA A 60 21.06 -20.22 -5.54
CA ALA A 60 19.74 -19.59 -5.49
C ALA A 60 19.29 -19.35 -4.04
N PHE A 61 19.45 -20.34 -3.17
CA PHE A 61 19.10 -20.23 -1.76
C PHE A 61 19.97 -19.21 -1.01
N SER A 62 21.26 -19.17 -1.30
CA SER A 62 22.18 -18.17 -0.78
C SER A 62 21.76 -16.75 -1.19
N GLN A 63 21.47 -16.53 -2.49
CA GLN A 63 21.02 -15.24 -2.98
C GLN A 63 19.68 -14.81 -2.36
N LEU A 64 18.73 -15.74 -2.17
CA LEU A 64 17.46 -15.45 -1.49
C LEU A 64 17.63 -15.06 -0.01
N LYS A 65 18.65 -15.57 0.67
CA LYS A 65 18.98 -15.16 2.06
C LYS A 65 19.58 -13.76 2.14
N HIS A 66 20.32 -13.34 1.12
CA HIS A 66 21.04 -12.06 1.08
C HIS A 66 20.36 -11.01 0.20
N LEU A 67 19.03 -11.08 0.06
CA LEU A 67 18.26 -10.08 -0.67
C LEU A 67 18.47 -8.68 -0.12
N ASP A 68 18.74 -7.73 -1.00
CA ASP A 68 18.78 -6.33 -0.63
C ASP A 68 17.38 -5.80 -0.34
N LYS A 69 17.10 -5.58 0.95
CA LYS A 69 15.83 -5.05 1.47
C LYS A 69 15.90 -3.54 1.70
N THR A 70 16.89 -2.87 1.13
CA THR A 70 17.10 -1.43 1.31
C THR A 70 15.83 -0.68 0.97
N GLN A 71 15.36 0.11 1.91
CA GLN A 71 14.25 1.02 1.73
C GLN A 71 14.77 2.45 1.66
N TYR A 72 14.10 3.26 0.84
CA TYR A 72 14.36 4.69 0.83
C TYR A 72 14.23 5.29 2.24
N PRO A 73 15.07 6.27 2.60
CA PRO A 73 14.99 6.93 3.89
C PRO A 73 13.61 7.59 4.08
N TRP A 74 13.19 7.64 5.34
CA TRP A 74 11.85 8.14 5.70
C TRP A 74 11.58 9.57 5.20
N TRP A 75 12.57 10.47 5.31
CA TRP A 75 12.45 11.86 4.86
C TRP A 75 12.18 11.99 3.36
N LEU A 76 12.78 11.11 2.52
CA LEU A 76 12.53 11.10 1.08
C LEU A 76 11.10 10.66 0.77
N LYS A 77 10.57 9.67 1.51
CA LYS A 77 9.17 9.24 1.38
C LYS A 77 8.21 10.37 1.72
N ASP A 78 8.50 11.14 2.77
CA ASP A 78 7.66 12.26 3.18
C ASP A 78 7.69 13.39 2.15
N ILE A 79 8.85 13.75 1.64
CA ILE A 79 8.99 14.73 0.56
C ILE A 79 8.18 14.27 -0.67
N CYS A 80 8.35 13.00 -1.09
CA CYS A 80 7.58 12.45 -2.21
C CYS A 80 6.06 12.50 -1.94
N THR A 81 5.61 12.20 -0.72
CA THR A 81 4.20 12.27 -0.35
C THR A 81 3.67 13.70 -0.53
N ILE A 82 4.40 14.71 -0.06
CA ILE A 82 4.00 16.12 -0.19
C ILE A 82 3.87 16.52 -1.67
N PHE A 83 4.85 16.15 -2.50
CA PHE A 83 4.79 16.43 -3.93
C PHE A 83 3.63 15.70 -4.62
N VAL A 84 3.39 14.45 -4.26
CA VAL A 84 2.32 13.64 -4.84
C VAL A 84 0.96 14.26 -4.54
N VAL A 85 0.66 14.58 -3.27
CA VAL A 85 -0.65 15.17 -2.92
C VAL A 85 -0.88 16.53 -3.59
N ALA A 86 0.16 17.38 -3.65
CA ALA A 86 0.08 18.67 -4.33
C ALA A 86 -0.18 18.51 -5.83
N SER A 87 0.50 17.54 -6.47
CA SER A 87 0.32 17.23 -7.90
C SER A 87 -1.10 16.72 -8.19
N PHE A 88 -1.64 15.86 -7.32
CA PHE A 88 -3.02 15.40 -7.48
C PHE A 88 -4.02 16.52 -7.32
N ALA A 89 -3.84 17.47 -6.40
CA ALA A 89 -4.72 18.64 -6.30
C ALA A 89 -4.74 19.42 -7.62
N GLY A 90 -3.57 19.61 -8.25
CA GLY A 90 -3.48 20.24 -9.57
C GLY A 90 -4.16 19.42 -10.67
N MET A 91 -4.01 18.08 -10.68
CA MET A 91 -4.67 17.19 -11.64
C MET A 91 -6.20 17.25 -11.55
N TYR A 92 -6.74 17.44 -10.36
CA TYR A 92 -8.19 17.63 -10.13
C TYR A 92 -8.67 19.06 -10.30
N GLY A 93 -7.87 19.89 -10.98
CA GLY A 93 -8.25 21.24 -11.35
C GLY A 93 -8.03 22.29 -10.27
N GLY A 94 -7.24 21.99 -9.24
CA GLY A 94 -6.76 22.95 -8.24
C GLY A 94 -5.83 23.97 -8.86
N ASN A 95 -5.91 25.22 -8.37
CA ASN A 95 -5.00 26.27 -8.75
C ASN A 95 -3.67 26.18 -7.96
N GLY A 96 -2.72 27.08 -8.22
CA GLY A 96 -1.44 27.09 -7.51
C GLY A 96 -1.56 27.27 -5.98
N TYR A 97 -2.57 27.99 -5.53
CA TYR A 97 -2.88 28.17 -4.11
C TYR A 97 -3.41 26.87 -3.49
N ASP A 98 -4.29 26.16 -4.20
CA ASP A 98 -4.79 24.85 -3.73
C ASP A 98 -3.68 23.82 -3.68
N MET A 99 -2.76 23.81 -4.66
CA MET A 99 -1.59 22.95 -4.65
C MET A 99 -0.67 23.24 -3.46
N LEU A 100 -0.44 24.52 -3.15
CA LEU A 100 0.34 24.94 -2.00
C LEU A 100 -0.35 24.52 -0.69
N ALA A 101 -1.65 24.77 -0.56
CA ALA A 101 -2.44 24.36 0.57
C ALA A 101 -2.37 22.84 0.78
N THR A 102 -2.51 22.05 -0.33
CA THR A 102 -2.43 20.60 -0.28
C THR A 102 -1.01 20.12 0.09
N ALA A 103 0.03 20.80 -0.33
CA ALA A 103 1.40 20.50 0.10
C ALA A 103 1.56 20.65 1.63
N ILE A 104 1.00 21.72 2.20
CA ILE A 104 1.00 21.96 3.66
C ILE A 104 0.20 20.85 4.36
N VAL A 105 -0.99 20.51 3.88
CA VAL A 105 -1.79 19.37 4.38
C VAL A 105 -0.98 18.07 4.31
N GLY A 106 -0.21 17.88 3.23
CA GLY A 106 0.68 16.74 3.04
C GLY A 106 1.76 16.61 4.10
N ILE A 107 2.28 17.73 4.65
CA ILE A 107 3.23 17.71 5.76
C ILE A 107 2.57 17.12 7.02
N PHE A 108 1.36 17.57 7.35
CA PHE A 108 0.60 17.06 8.49
C PHE A 108 0.22 15.58 8.30
N LEU A 109 -0.17 15.22 7.08
CA LEU A 109 -0.46 13.83 6.73
C LEU A 109 0.78 12.94 6.92
N ALA A 110 1.94 13.34 6.41
CA ALA A 110 3.19 12.58 6.57
C ALA A 110 3.55 12.40 8.05
N ALA A 111 3.45 13.47 8.84
CA ALA A 111 3.67 13.41 10.29
C ALA A 111 2.69 12.45 10.98
N TRP A 112 1.40 12.49 10.61
CA TRP A 112 0.38 11.60 11.16
C TRP A 112 0.63 10.14 10.79
N LEU A 113 0.98 9.84 9.54
CA LEU A 113 1.32 8.49 9.09
C LEU A 113 2.52 7.91 9.85
N HIS A 114 3.51 8.74 10.16
CA HIS A 114 4.64 8.37 11.02
C HIS A 114 4.22 8.06 12.46
N ALA A 115 3.42 8.94 13.05
CA ALA A 115 2.90 8.74 14.39
C ALA A 115 2.04 7.49 14.51
N GLY A 116 1.12 7.28 13.56
CA GLY A 116 0.25 6.10 13.50
C GLY A 116 1.02 4.78 13.38
N LYS A 117 2.11 4.79 12.59
CA LYS A 117 3.01 3.62 12.50
C LYS A 117 3.73 3.35 13.81
N LYS A 118 4.20 4.39 14.51
CA LYS A 118 4.91 4.27 15.80
C LYS A 118 3.99 3.75 16.92
N ILE A 119 2.72 4.16 16.92
CA ILE A 119 1.70 3.72 17.87
C ILE A 119 1.18 2.32 17.55
N GLY A 120 1.42 1.81 16.32
CA GLY A 120 0.93 0.51 15.89
C GLY A 120 -0.56 0.47 15.54
N LEU A 121 -1.11 1.57 15.03
CA LEU A 121 -2.52 1.65 14.62
C LEU A 121 -2.81 0.65 13.50
N ASN A 122 -3.99 0.02 13.56
CA ASN A 122 -4.53 -0.76 12.45
C ASN A 122 -4.71 0.14 11.21
N SER A 123 -4.53 -0.44 10.00
CA SER A 123 -4.65 0.29 8.73
C SER A 123 -5.95 1.08 8.66
N LEU A 124 -7.10 0.47 8.96
CA LEU A 124 -8.42 1.10 8.88
C LEU A 124 -8.55 2.32 9.80
N ILE A 125 -8.11 2.20 11.06
CA ILE A 125 -8.14 3.31 12.03
C ILE A 125 -7.16 4.42 11.61
N LYS A 126 -6.01 4.04 11.08
CA LYS A 126 -5.02 4.98 10.57
C LYS A 126 -5.59 5.79 9.40
N ASP A 127 -6.26 5.15 8.45
CA ASP A 127 -6.82 5.80 7.27
C ASP A 127 -7.99 6.71 7.64
N LEU A 128 -8.86 6.28 8.55
CA LEU A 128 -9.94 7.11 9.11
C LEU A 128 -9.37 8.38 9.77
N THR A 129 -8.44 8.22 10.70
CA THR A 129 -7.88 9.35 11.45
C THR A 129 -7.01 10.26 10.57
N ALA A 130 -6.29 9.70 9.60
CA ALA A 130 -5.55 10.48 8.60
C ALA A 130 -6.49 11.35 7.76
N SER A 131 -7.64 10.81 7.36
CA SER A 131 -8.65 11.55 6.59
C SER A 131 -9.32 12.64 7.39
N VAL A 132 -9.54 12.45 8.70
CA VAL A 132 -9.98 13.53 9.60
C VAL A 132 -8.93 14.65 9.62
N VAL A 133 -7.66 14.32 9.80
CA VAL A 133 -6.57 15.32 9.80
C VAL A 133 -6.53 16.08 8.47
N ILE A 134 -6.65 15.39 7.34
CA ILE A 134 -6.69 16.01 6.01
C ILE A 134 -7.82 17.02 5.93
N SER A 135 -9.05 16.63 6.29
CA SER A 135 -10.25 17.48 6.15
C SER A 135 -10.18 18.71 7.04
N VAL A 136 -9.79 18.52 8.32
CA VAL A 136 -9.63 19.63 9.26
C VAL A 136 -8.57 20.60 8.75
N MET A 137 -7.41 20.11 8.33
CA MET A 137 -6.33 20.97 7.83
C MET A 137 -6.70 21.65 6.50
N ALA A 138 -7.42 20.97 5.60
CA ALA A 138 -7.93 21.57 4.36
C ALA A 138 -8.89 22.73 4.65
N SER A 139 -9.82 22.54 5.58
CA SER A 139 -10.72 23.62 6.01
C SER A 139 -9.97 24.82 6.62
N VAL A 140 -8.99 24.54 7.49
CA VAL A 140 -8.14 25.60 8.05
C VAL A 140 -7.41 26.35 6.93
N MET A 141 -6.83 25.65 5.94
CA MET A 141 -6.12 26.29 4.81
C MET A 141 -7.04 27.21 3.99
N VAL A 142 -8.28 26.80 3.77
CA VAL A 142 -9.27 27.65 3.07
C VAL A 142 -9.69 28.84 3.94
N HIS A 143 -9.93 28.62 5.24
CA HIS A 143 -10.34 29.67 6.16
C HIS A 143 -9.30 30.78 6.31
N ILE A 144 -8.01 30.44 6.33
CA ILE A 144 -6.91 31.43 6.38
C ILE A 144 -6.55 32.02 5.01
N GLY A 145 -7.26 31.62 3.93
CA GLY A 145 -7.09 32.16 2.60
C GLY A 145 -5.88 31.63 1.81
N VAL A 146 -5.24 30.54 2.26
CA VAL A 146 -4.13 29.91 1.54
C VAL A 146 -4.65 29.04 0.39
N GLY A 147 -5.80 28.37 0.57
CA GLY A 147 -6.50 27.58 -0.45
C GLY A 147 -7.83 28.20 -0.82
N MET A 148 -8.35 27.88 -2.02
CA MET A 148 -9.61 28.39 -2.52
C MET A 148 -10.69 27.32 -2.62
N HIS A 149 -10.32 26.08 -2.94
CA HIS A 149 -11.24 24.98 -3.25
C HIS A 149 -10.97 23.80 -2.33
N ILE A 150 -11.75 23.71 -1.24
CA ILE A 150 -11.60 22.69 -0.22
C ILE A 150 -11.72 21.26 -0.79
N ASP A 151 -12.63 21.06 -1.73
CA ASP A 151 -12.85 19.78 -2.42
C ASP A 151 -11.59 19.30 -3.13
N ARG A 152 -10.89 20.17 -3.84
CA ARG A 152 -9.66 19.86 -4.60
C ARG A 152 -8.49 19.58 -3.67
N ILE A 153 -8.39 20.30 -2.56
CA ILE A 153 -7.38 20.07 -1.53
C ILE A 153 -7.59 18.70 -0.87
N ILE A 154 -8.82 18.38 -0.47
CA ILE A 154 -9.14 17.10 0.15
C ILE A 154 -8.91 15.95 -0.81
N ILE A 155 -9.45 16.01 -2.05
CA ILE A 155 -9.28 14.96 -3.05
C ILE A 155 -7.79 14.73 -3.34
N GLY A 156 -7.00 15.79 -3.53
CA GLY A 156 -5.56 15.67 -3.75
C GLY A 156 -4.85 14.98 -2.59
N ALA A 157 -5.18 15.35 -1.35
CA ALA A 157 -4.52 14.81 -0.17
C ALA A 157 -4.89 13.34 0.13
N ILE A 158 -6.16 12.92 -0.09
CA ILE A 158 -6.58 11.54 0.17
C ILE A 158 -6.06 10.53 -0.84
N MET A 159 -5.57 10.97 -2.01
CA MET A 159 -5.08 10.05 -3.05
C MET A 159 -3.96 9.12 -2.59
N VAL A 160 -3.15 9.55 -1.64
CA VAL A 160 -2.10 8.69 -1.03
C VAL A 160 -2.68 7.58 -0.16
N LEU A 161 -3.89 7.76 0.35
CA LEU A 161 -4.59 6.78 1.18
C LEU A 161 -5.43 5.80 0.36
N VAL A 162 -5.83 6.17 -0.86
CA VAL A 162 -6.71 5.35 -1.71
C VAL A 162 -6.07 4.00 -2.01
N PRO A 163 -6.79 2.87 -1.78
CA PRO A 163 -6.25 1.51 -1.90
C PRO A 163 -6.15 1.02 -3.35
N GLY A 164 -5.48 1.79 -4.23
CA GLY A 164 -5.40 1.49 -5.66
C GLY A 164 -4.75 0.14 -5.98
N ALA A 165 -3.69 -0.21 -5.25
CA ALA A 165 -3.02 -1.50 -5.44
C ALA A 165 -3.93 -2.69 -5.04
N ALA A 166 -4.72 -2.55 -3.97
CA ALA A 166 -5.67 -3.58 -3.55
C ALA A 166 -6.77 -3.79 -4.60
N ILE A 167 -7.31 -2.70 -5.16
CA ILE A 167 -8.32 -2.75 -6.23
C ILE A 167 -7.75 -3.42 -7.48
N THR A 168 -6.57 -2.99 -7.94
CA THR A 168 -5.93 -3.56 -9.13
C THR A 168 -5.62 -5.04 -8.97
N ASN A 169 -5.09 -5.43 -7.82
CA ASN A 169 -4.81 -6.84 -7.52
C ASN A 169 -6.11 -7.66 -7.43
N ALA A 170 -7.17 -7.13 -6.83
CA ALA A 170 -8.46 -7.79 -6.75
C ALA A 170 -9.01 -8.13 -8.14
N ILE A 171 -8.99 -7.16 -9.06
CA ILE A 171 -9.43 -7.36 -10.44
C ILE A 171 -8.55 -8.42 -11.12
N ARG A 172 -7.25 -8.30 -10.99
CA ARG A 172 -6.30 -9.24 -11.58
C ARG A 172 -6.51 -10.68 -11.07
N ASP A 173 -6.60 -10.86 -9.75
CA ASP A 173 -6.78 -12.17 -9.13
C ASP A 173 -8.10 -12.81 -9.59
N THR A 174 -9.18 -12.02 -9.62
CA THR A 174 -10.50 -12.46 -10.11
C THR A 174 -10.44 -12.90 -11.59
N LEU A 175 -9.76 -12.13 -12.45
CA LEU A 175 -9.60 -12.47 -13.87
C LEU A 175 -8.77 -13.75 -14.10
N HIS A 176 -7.87 -14.09 -13.18
CA HIS A 176 -7.10 -15.33 -13.21
C HIS A 176 -7.80 -16.51 -12.53
N GLY A 177 -9.03 -16.32 -12.02
CA GLY A 177 -9.81 -17.37 -11.37
C GLY A 177 -9.50 -17.55 -9.87
N ASP A 178 -8.62 -16.74 -9.29
CA ASP A 178 -8.36 -16.74 -7.85
C ASP A 178 -9.38 -15.85 -7.11
N TYR A 179 -10.60 -16.34 -7.04
CA TYR A 179 -11.70 -15.62 -6.40
C TYR A 179 -11.49 -15.41 -4.90
N THR A 180 -10.74 -16.29 -4.24
CA THR A 180 -10.48 -16.17 -2.80
C THR A 180 -9.61 -14.94 -2.51
N SER A 181 -8.51 -14.78 -3.21
CA SER A 181 -7.64 -13.60 -3.09
C SER A 181 -8.32 -12.36 -3.64
N GLY A 182 -9.03 -12.46 -4.77
CA GLY A 182 -9.80 -11.38 -5.37
C GLY A 182 -10.82 -10.78 -4.39
N ASN A 183 -11.69 -11.62 -3.80
CA ASN A 183 -12.67 -11.16 -2.82
C ASN A 183 -12.04 -10.57 -1.56
N ALA A 184 -10.96 -11.15 -1.05
CA ALA A 184 -10.26 -10.62 0.12
C ALA A 184 -9.69 -9.22 -0.15
N ASN A 185 -9.15 -8.98 -1.34
CA ASN A 185 -8.61 -7.68 -1.76
C ASN A 185 -9.73 -6.66 -2.03
N ILE A 186 -10.87 -7.05 -2.61
CA ILE A 186 -12.05 -6.19 -2.79
C ILE A 186 -12.59 -5.74 -1.44
N LEU A 187 -12.81 -6.67 -0.51
CA LEU A 187 -13.35 -6.35 0.81
C LEU A 187 -12.41 -5.39 1.57
N GLN A 188 -11.10 -5.60 1.49
CA GLN A 188 -10.13 -4.70 2.07
C GLN A 188 -10.21 -3.31 1.45
N ALA A 189 -10.20 -3.20 0.12
CA ALA A 189 -10.26 -1.92 -0.57
C ALA A 189 -11.55 -1.15 -0.25
N PHE A 190 -12.68 -1.86 -0.16
CA PHE A 190 -13.96 -1.26 0.24
C PHE A 190 -13.92 -0.74 1.67
N ALA A 191 -13.38 -1.52 2.62
CA ALA A 191 -13.26 -1.10 4.01
C ALA A 191 -12.35 0.13 4.16
N GLU A 192 -11.20 0.16 3.47
CA GLU A 192 -10.28 1.31 3.47
C GLU A 192 -10.96 2.55 2.87
N ALA A 193 -11.64 2.43 1.72
CA ALA A 193 -12.37 3.54 1.11
C ALA A 193 -13.51 4.07 2.00
N ALA A 194 -14.25 3.18 2.67
CA ALA A 194 -15.30 3.57 3.62
C ALA A 194 -14.71 4.34 4.81
N MET A 195 -13.58 3.90 5.36
CA MET A 195 -12.90 4.61 6.45
C MET A 195 -12.39 5.98 6.04
N ILE A 196 -11.86 6.12 4.82
CA ILE A 196 -11.43 7.40 4.27
C ILE A 196 -12.65 8.34 4.15
N ALA A 197 -13.75 7.87 3.57
CA ALA A 197 -14.97 8.66 3.40
C ALA A 197 -15.56 9.11 4.75
N LEU A 198 -15.64 8.19 5.73
CA LEU A 198 -16.09 8.51 7.09
C LEU A 198 -15.17 9.52 7.77
N GLY A 199 -13.85 9.39 7.61
CA GLY A 199 -12.89 10.33 8.18
C GLY A 199 -13.03 11.73 7.58
N VAL A 200 -13.19 11.83 6.26
CA VAL A 200 -13.48 13.13 5.59
C VAL A 200 -14.77 13.73 6.10
N TYR A 201 -15.83 12.93 6.18
CA TYR A 201 -17.13 13.41 6.69
C TYR A 201 -17.04 13.93 8.12
N VAL A 202 -16.41 13.16 9.02
CA VAL A 202 -16.23 13.58 10.43
C VAL A 202 -15.38 14.85 10.51
N GLY A 203 -14.29 14.94 9.74
CA GLY A 203 -13.43 16.11 9.75
C GLY A 203 -14.13 17.39 9.26
N LEU A 204 -15.03 17.26 8.29
CA LEU A 204 -15.85 18.40 7.82
C LEU A 204 -16.95 18.80 8.80
N LEU A 205 -17.45 17.88 9.63
CA LEU A 205 -18.44 18.19 10.67
C LEU A 205 -17.87 18.90 11.89
N LEU A 206 -16.56 18.82 12.11
CA LEU A 206 -15.88 19.43 13.27
C LEU A 206 -15.64 20.94 13.08
N LEU A 207 -15.95 21.48 11.92
CA LEU A 207 -15.69 22.87 11.52
C LEU A 207 -16.94 23.57 11.03
#